data_6f965f858c63e5edc2815400121cecdb
#
_entry.id   6f965f858c63e5edc2815400121cecdb
#
_cell.length_a   1.000
_cell.length_b   1.000
_cell.length_c   1.000
_cell.angle_alpha   90.00
_cell.angle_beta   90.00
_cell.angle_gamma   90.00
#
_symmetry.space_group_name_H-M   'P 1'
#
loop_
_entity.id
_entity.type
_entity.pdbx_description
1 polymer ?
#
loop_
_entity_poly.entity_id
_entity_poly.type
_entity_poly.pdbx_seq_one_letter_code
_entity_poly.pdbx_strand_id
1 'polypeptide(L)'
;MQTEHNKEQYVLGHTARELDRLDLQGLIYEGMTRRTLLSGGLRSGMRVLDIGCGSGDVARLAAEIVGETGSVLGLDLDEQAIASAQVRAQQWPRLNLTFQVGEASAAANTGQFDALIGRFVLMHQPNPAQVLAQAVRAVRPGGLVIFVESHMAALLNGQHSTPFSPLYDDVVRWKCAVVAAVADVEAGYRLRQTFVAAGLPAPHMHAEAVVEGGADSLLYRYMAESIRSMLPMAAAHQITGFDETTVDTLEARLRADVVASGGVIVCWPAVGAWCQLPESS
;
A
#
# COMPACT_ATOMS: atom_id res chain seq x y z
N MET A 1 -22.86 3.10 -17.58
CA MET A 1 -23.35 3.27 -16.19
C MET A 1 -22.46 2.57 -15.12
N GLN A 2 -21.46 1.78 -15.48
CA GLN A 2 -20.51 1.15 -14.52
C GLN A 2 -19.24 1.98 -14.26
N THR A 3 -18.93 2.96 -15.10
CA THR A 3 -17.73 3.80 -15.01
C THR A 3 -17.84 4.99 -14.05
N GLU A 4 -19.05 5.39 -13.67
CA GLU A 4 -19.26 6.50 -12.73
C GLU A 4 -19.18 6.06 -11.25
N HIS A 5 -19.48 4.79 -10.96
CA HIS A 5 -19.44 4.27 -9.58
C HIS A 5 -18.02 4.10 -9.01
N ASN A 6 -17.00 4.02 -9.88
CA ASN A 6 -15.60 3.84 -9.45
C ASN A 6 -14.89 5.18 -9.13
N LYS A 7 -15.42 6.32 -9.60
CA LYS A 7 -14.84 7.64 -9.31
C LYS A 7 -15.15 8.16 -7.89
N GLU A 8 -16.22 7.70 -7.27
CA GLU A 8 -16.59 8.12 -5.91
C GLU A 8 -15.82 7.39 -4.79
N GLN A 9 -15.08 6.33 -5.11
CA GLN A 9 -14.50 5.44 -4.09
C GLN A 9 -13.09 5.83 -3.62
N TYR A 10 -12.38 6.74 -4.30
CA TYR A 10 -11.09 7.27 -3.83
C TYR A 10 -11.28 8.63 -3.17
N VAL A 11 -11.79 8.61 -1.94
CA VAL A 11 -12.23 9.81 -1.19
C VAL A 11 -11.09 10.62 -0.57
N LEU A 12 -9.85 10.13 -0.65
CA LEU A 12 -8.66 10.84 -0.16
C LEU A 12 -8.10 11.71 -1.29
N GLY A 13 -8.59 12.95 -1.41
CA GLY A 13 -8.09 13.90 -2.42
C GLY A 13 -6.57 14.12 -2.27
N HIS A 14 -5.83 14.09 -3.39
CA HIS A 14 -4.37 14.29 -3.42
C HIS A 14 -4.00 15.77 -3.19
N THR A 15 -4.31 16.28 -2.01
CA THR A 15 -3.76 17.55 -1.53
C THR A 15 -2.25 17.39 -1.27
N ALA A 16 -1.50 18.48 -1.18
CA ALA A 16 -0.07 18.43 -0.80
C ALA A 16 0.16 17.62 0.50
N ARG A 17 -0.78 17.70 1.45
CA ARG A 17 -0.73 16.90 2.70
C ARG A 17 -0.91 15.40 2.47
N GLU A 18 -1.80 15.00 1.57
CA GLU A 18 -1.98 13.58 1.26
C GLU A 18 -0.74 12.99 0.60
N LEU A 19 -0.07 13.75 -0.25
CA LEU A 19 1.22 13.35 -0.81
C LEU A 19 2.29 13.18 0.29
N ASP A 20 2.38 14.12 1.24
CA ASP A 20 3.29 13.99 2.40
C ASP A 20 2.98 12.73 3.23
N ARG A 21 1.70 12.41 3.44
CA ARG A 21 1.29 11.19 4.15
C ARG A 21 1.68 9.93 3.38
N LEU A 22 1.49 9.91 2.06
CA LEU A 22 1.91 8.79 1.20
C LEU A 22 3.42 8.62 1.21
N ASP A 23 4.19 9.71 1.25
CA ASP A 23 5.65 9.67 1.37
C ASP A 23 6.09 9.05 2.69
N LEU A 24 5.45 9.44 3.81
CA LEU A 24 5.69 8.81 5.11
C LEU A 24 5.36 7.32 5.10
N GLN A 25 4.21 6.96 4.51
CA GLN A 25 3.84 5.55 4.33
C GLN A 25 4.89 4.81 3.49
N GLY A 26 5.35 5.43 2.41
CA GLY A 26 6.42 4.91 1.56
C GLY A 26 7.66 4.57 2.38
N LEU A 27 8.17 5.52 3.18
CA LEU A 27 9.35 5.35 4.02
C LEU A 27 9.18 4.24 5.06
N ILE A 28 8.03 4.19 5.74
CA ILE A 28 7.76 3.19 6.80
C ILE A 28 7.76 1.77 6.23
N TYR A 29 7.16 1.58 5.06
CA TYR A 29 7.02 0.25 4.45
C TYR A 29 8.09 -0.08 3.40
N GLU A 30 9.06 0.81 3.14
CA GLU A 30 10.09 0.63 2.11
C GLU A 30 10.87 -0.67 2.29
N GLY A 31 11.43 -0.88 3.50
CA GLY A 31 12.27 -2.03 3.78
C GLY A 31 11.55 -3.35 3.58
N MET A 32 10.32 -3.46 4.07
CA MET A 32 9.48 -4.65 3.89
C MET A 32 9.09 -4.84 2.42
N THR A 33 8.65 -3.78 1.74
CA THR A 33 8.28 -3.85 0.33
C THR A 33 9.46 -4.34 -0.52
N ARG A 34 10.66 -3.79 -0.30
CA ARG A 34 11.89 -4.22 -0.99
C ARG A 34 12.20 -5.70 -0.74
N ARG A 35 12.10 -6.17 0.52
CA ARG A 35 12.31 -7.58 0.85
C ARG A 35 11.28 -8.48 0.16
N THR A 36 10.01 -8.08 0.13
CA THR A 36 8.97 -8.83 -0.58
C THR A 36 9.24 -8.94 -2.07
N LEU A 37 9.60 -7.83 -2.73
CA LEU A 37 9.94 -7.81 -4.16
C LEU A 37 11.12 -8.74 -4.47
N LEU A 38 12.19 -8.70 -3.66
CA LEU A 38 13.35 -9.56 -3.82
C LEU A 38 13.02 -11.03 -3.53
N SER A 39 12.27 -11.33 -2.48
CA SER A 39 11.83 -12.70 -2.15
C SER A 39 10.92 -13.27 -3.22
N GLY A 40 10.10 -12.42 -3.86
CA GLY A 40 9.27 -12.78 -5.00
C GLY A 40 10.05 -13.05 -6.29
N GLY A 41 11.38 -12.81 -6.30
CA GLY A 41 12.26 -13.08 -7.43
C GLY A 41 12.46 -11.90 -8.38
N LEU A 42 12.05 -10.68 -8.01
CA LEU A 42 12.33 -9.48 -8.82
C LEU A 42 13.83 -9.26 -8.93
N ARG A 43 14.34 -9.06 -10.17
CA ARG A 43 15.77 -8.95 -10.45
C ARG A 43 16.08 -8.03 -11.63
N SER A 44 17.34 -7.73 -11.80
CA SER A 44 17.85 -6.87 -12.88
C SER A 44 17.36 -7.31 -14.26
N GLY A 45 17.04 -6.33 -15.10
CA GLY A 45 16.60 -6.52 -16.49
C GLY A 45 15.12 -6.82 -16.68
N MET A 46 14.35 -7.04 -15.59
CA MET A 46 12.93 -7.34 -15.69
C MET A 46 12.09 -6.14 -16.10
N ARG A 47 11.01 -6.42 -16.84
CA ARG A 47 9.93 -5.47 -17.15
C ARG A 47 8.79 -5.67 -16.17
N VAL A 48 8.44 -4.63 -15.44
CA VAL A 48 7.51 -4.67 -14.31
C VAL A 48 6.27 -3.82 -14.57
N LEU A 49 5.11 -4.35 -14.24
CA LEU A 49 3.85 -3.62 -14.18
C LEU A 49 3.48 -3.41 -12.70
N ASP A 50 3.38 -2.16 -12.28
CA ASP A 50 2.91 -1.76 -10.96
C ASP A 50 1.47 -1.22 -11.07
N ILE A 51 0.49 -1.92 -10.51
CA ILE A 51 -0.92 -1.49 -10.54
C ILE A 51 -1.29 -0.79 -9.24
N GLY A 52 -2.10 0.29 -9.36
CA GLY A 52 -2.40 1.17 -8.23
C GLY A 52 -1.14 1.83 -7.69
N CYS A 53 -0.29 2.32 -8.59
CA CYS A 53 1.05 2.80 -8.24
C CYS A 53 1.05 4.10 -7.40
N GLY A 54 -0.09 4.80 -7.29
CA GLY A 54 -0.20 6.05 -6.56
C GLY A 54 0.87 7.07 -7.01
N SER A 55 1.57 7.65 -6.06
CA SER A 55 2.68 8.60 -6.31
C SER A 55 4.01 7.94 -6.73
N GLY A 56 4.02 6.61 -6.98
CA GLY A 56 5.11 5.91 -7.63
C GLY A 56 6.23 5.42 -6.72
N ASP A 57 6.03 5.33 -5.41
CA ASP A 57 7.07 4.89 -4.47
C ASP A 57 7.44 3.40 -4.63
N VAL A 58 6.46 2.52 -4.87
CA VAL A 58 6.71 1.10 -5.14
C VAL A 58 7.34 0.91 -6.52
N ALA A 59 6.82 1.61 -7.54
CA ALA A 59 7.39 1.60 -8.88
C ALA A 59 8.87 2.05 -8.87
N ARG A 60 9.22 3.07 -8.06
CA ARG A 60 10.62 3.50 -7.87
C ARG A 60 11.48 2.38 -7.27
N LEU A 61 11.01 1.74 -6.19
CA LEU A 61 11.72 0.62 -5.57
C LEU A 61 11.96 -0.53 -6.56
N ALA A 62 10.93 -0.86 -7.35
CA ALA A 62 11.05 -1.87 -8.38
C ALA A 62 12.06 -1.46 -9.46
N ALA A 63 12.03 -0.19 -9.90
CA ALA A 63 12.97 0.34 -10.89
C ALA A 63 14.43 0.31 -10.39
N GLU A 64 14.67 0.59 -9.11
CA GLU A 64 16.00 0.43 -8.51
C GLU A 64 16.48 -1.03 -8.51
N ILE A 65 15.58 -2.00 -8.29
CA ILE A 65 15.93 -3.42 -8.30
C ILE A 65 16.21 -3.91 -9.71
N VAL A 66 15.37 -3.53 -10.69
CA VAL A 66 15.54 -4.01 -12.06
C VAL A 66 16.66 -3.27 -12.81
N GLY A 67 17.06 -2.10 -12.35
CA GLY A 67 18.18 -1.34 -12.87
C GLY A 67 17.97 -0.78 -14.27
N GLU A 68 19.04 -0.23 -14.86
CA GLU A 68 18.99 0.49 -16.16
C GLU A 68 18.54 -0.37 -17.35
N THR A 69 18.72 -1.70 -17.28
CA THR A 69 18.31 -2.64 -18.33
C THR A 69 16.88 -3.14 -18.20
N GLY A 70 16.26 -2.91 -17.04
CA GLY A 70 14.85 -3.20 -16.78
C GLY A 70 13.97 -2.00 -17.08
N SER A 71 12.66 -2.16 -16.83
CA SER A 71 11.69 -1.05 -16.94
C SER A 71 10.51 -1.27 -16.01
N VAL A 72 9.90 -0.18 -15.57
CA VAL A 72 8.67 -0.21 -14.76
C VAL A 72 7.62 0.69 -15.39
N LEU A 73 6.42 0.15 -15.58
CA LEU A 73 5.21 0.91 -15.89
C LEU A 73 4.32 0.94 -14.66
N GLY A 74 4.05 2.12 -14.12
CA GLY A 74 3.06 2.34 -13.08
C GLY A 74 1.71 2.73 -13.69
N LEU A 75 0.63 2.08 -13.25
CA LEU A 75 -0.75 2.41 -13.59
C LEU A 75 -1.53 2.81 -12.34
N ASP A 76 -2.30 3.87 -12.45
CA ASP A 76 -3.29 4.28 -11.45
C ASP A 76 -4.50 4.91 -12.13
N LEU A 77 -5.65 4.88 -11.46
CA LEU A 77 -6.89 5.51 -11.95
C LEU A 77 -6.90 7.01 -11.67
N ASP A 78 -6.11 7.47 -10.70
CA ASP A 78 -6.07 8.85 -10.28
C ASP A 78 -5.07 9.66 -11.11
N GLU A 79 -5.60 10.60 -11.89
CA GLU A 79 -4.81 11.49 -12.74
C GLU A 79 -3.83 12.35 -11.93
N GLN A 80 -4.22 12.77 -10.69
CA GLN A 80 -3.37 13.61 -9.85
C GLN A 80 -2.21 12.81 -9.25
N ALA A 81 -2.47 11.55 -8.86
CA ALA A 81 -1.43 10.62 -8.43
C ALA A 81 -0.40 10.40 -9.54
N ILE A 82 -0.87 10.13 -10.75
CA ILE A 82 0.00 9.94 -11.92
C ILE A 82 0.80 11.21 -12.24
N ALA A 83 0.18 12.39 -12.22
CA ALA A 83 0.90 13.65 -12.43
C ALA A 83 2.01 13.84 -11.38
N SER A 84 1.73 13.55 -10.11
CA SER A 84 2.72 13.58 -9.03
C SER A 84 3.85 12.58 -9.27
N ALA A 85 3.51 11.32 -9.63
CA ALA A 85 4.49 10.28 -9.92
C ALA A 85 5.42 10.66 -11.07
N GLN A 86 4.88 11.27 -12.15
CA GLN A 86 5.65 11.76 -13.29
C GLN A 86 6.63 12.87 -12.91
N VAL A 87 6.21 13.82 -12.07
CA VAL A 87 7.08 14.88 -11.56
C VAL A 87 8.20 14.28 -10.70
N ARG A 88 7.88 13.36 -9.81
CA ARG A 88 8.86 12.69 -8.94
C ARG A 88 9.87 11.86 -9.73
N ALA A 89 9.44 11.18 -10.79
CA ALA A 89 10.31 10.38 -11.65
C ALA A 89 11.47 11.19 -12.27
N GLN A 90 11.30 12.50 -12.46
CA GLN A 90 12.38 13.38 -12.96
C GLN A 90 13.60 13.43 -12.03
N GLN A 91 13.43 13.07 -10.74
CA GLN A 91 14.54 12.99 -9.79
C GLN A 91 15.44 11.77 -10.02
N TRP A 92 14.97 10.77 -10.77
CA TRP A 92 15.69 9.52 -11.05
C TRP A 92 15.85 9.27 -12.56
N PRO A 93 16.56 10.15 -13.29
CA PRO A 93 16.62 10.12 -14.75
C PRO A 93 17.29 8.87 -15.34
N ARG A 94 17.98 8.08 -14.51
CA ARG A 94 18.59 6.81 -14.92
C ARG A 94 17.66 5.60 -14.78
N LEU A 95 16.54 5.75 -14.07
CA LEU A 95 15.56 4.69 -13.93
C LEU A 95 14.60 4.71 -15.12
N ASN A 96 14.42 3.57 -15.75
CA ASN A 96 13.44 3.41 -16.84
C ASN A 96 12.04 3.22 -16.21
N LEU A 97 11.43 4.35 -15.82
CA LEU A 97 10.22 4.45 -15.03
C LEU A 97 9.20 5.34 -15.73
N THR A 98 8.04 4.80 -16.04
CA THR A 98 6.95 5.50 -16.71
C THR A 98 5.63 5.33 -15.95
N PHE A 99 4.74 6.32 -16.07
CA PHE A 99 3.43 6.32 -15.39
C PHE A 99 2.32 6.70 -16.36
N GLN A 100 1.18 6.00 -16.26
CA GLN A 100 0.02 6.23 -17.10
C GLN A 100 -1.27 6.10 -16.29
N VAL A 101 -2.25 6.94 -16.60
CA VAL A 101 -3.62 6.78 -16.10
C VAL A 101 -4.26 5.59 -16.80
N GLY A 102 -4.76 4.63 -16.02
CA GLY A 102 -5.40 3.47 -16.60
C GLY A 102 -5.70 2.37 -15.59
N GLU A 103 -6.59 1.48 -16.00
CA GLU A 103 -6.89 0.25 -15.28
C GLU A 103 -5.85 -0.83 -15.58
N ALA A 104 -5.68 -1.76 -14.63
CA ALA A 104 -4.84 -2.95 -14.82
C ALA A 104 -5.22 -3.76 -16.09
N SER A 105 -6.51 -3.74 -16.45
CA SER A 105 -7.05 -4.37 -17.66
C SER A 105 -6.49 -3.77 -18.97
N ALA A 106 -6.09 -2.51 -18.97
CA ALA A 106 -5.54 -1.84 -20.15
C ALA A 106 -4.18 -2.45 -20.57
N ALA A 107 -3.41 -2.98 -19.62
CA ALA A 107 -2.15 -3.67 -19.88
C ALA A 107 -2.35 -5.16 -20.28
N ALA A 108 -3.56 -5.71 -20.12
CA ALA A 108 -3.83 -7.15 -20.27
C ALA A 108 -3.54 -7.75 -21.66
N ASN A 109 -3.49 -6.93 -22.68
CA ASN A 109 -3.26 -7.41 -24.07
C ASN A 109 -1.79 -7.36 -24.48
N THR A 110 -0.88 -6.96 -23.61
CA THR A 110 0.52 -6.78 -23.96
C THR A 110 1.39 -8.03 -23.74
N GLY A 111 1.00 -8.92 -22.80
CA GLY A 111 1.68 -10.20 -22.50
C GLY A 111 3.18 -10.08 -22.28
N GLN A 112 3.66 -8.92 -21.87
CA GLN A 112 5.05 -8.55 -22.06
C GLN A 112 5.81 -8.27 -20.77
N PHE A 113 5.14 -8.28 -19.62
CA PHE A 113 5.79 -8.02 -18.33
C PHE A 113 6.35 -9.31 -17.72
N ASP A 114 7.53 -9.19 -17.11
CA ASP A 114 8.15 -10.26 -16.33
C ASP A 114 7.54 -10.37 -14.93
N ALA A 115 7.03 -9.25 -14.40
CA ALA A 115 6.42 -9.20 -13.09
C ALA A 115 5.23 -8.24 -13.04
N LEU A 116 4.20 -8.63 -12.28
CA LEU A 116 3.09 -7.80 -11.83
C LEU A 116 3.27 -7.55 -10.34
N ILE A 117 3.24 -6.29 -9.93
CA ILE A 117 3.35 -5.90 -8.53
C ILE A 117 2.22 -4.95 -8.11
N GLY A 118 1.98 -4.82 -6.81
CA GLY A 118 1.09 -3.84 -6.23
C GLY A 118 1.20 -3.79 -4.72
N ARG A 119 0.91 -2.62 -4.12
CA ARG A 119 0.89 -2.45 -2.67
C ARG A 119 -0.31 -1.64 -2.22
N PHE A 120 -1.09 -2.19 -1.27
CA PHE A 120 -2.30 -1.58 -0.70
C PHE A 120 -3.34 -1.20 -1.77
N VAL A 121 -3.55 -2.09 -2.74
CA VAL A 121 -4.44 -1.92 -3.89
C VAL A 121 -5.64 -2.85 -3.80
N LEU A 122 -5.39 -4.13 -3.52
CA LEU A 122 -6.43 -5.16 -3.54
C LEU A 122 -7.42 -4.97 -2.38
N MET A 123 -6.98 -4.39 -1.27
CA MET A 123 -7.85 -4.06 -0.14
C MET A 123 -8.97 -3.07 -0.49
N HIS A 124 -8.78 -2.25 -1.51
CA HIS A 124 -9.76 -1.27 -1.98
C HIS A 124 -10.69 -1.80 -3.08
N GLN A 125 -10.51 -3.05 -3.50
CA GLN A 125 -11.27 -3.62 -4.61
C GLN A 125 -12.49 -4.41 -4.10
N PRO A 126 -13.69 -4.19 -4.64
CA PRO A 126 -14.86 -4.99 -4.29
C PRO A 126 -14.71 -6.46 -4.70
N ASN A 127 -13.93 -6.74 -5.74
CA ASN A 127 -13.60 -8.09 -6.18
C ASN A 127 -12.11 -8.22 -6.52
N PRO A 128 -11.22 -8.34 -5.50
CA PRO A 128 -9.78 -8.34 -5.69
C PRO A 128 -9.28 -9.51 -6.55
N ALA A 129 -9.94 -10.66 -6.49
CA ALA A 129 -9.58 -11.82 -7.32
C ALA A 129 -9.83 -11.57 -8.81
N GLN A 130 -10.91 -10.88 -9.16
CA GLN A 130 -11.19 -10.52 -10.55
C GLN A 130 -10.17 -9.50 -11.09
N VAL A 131 -9.84 -8.48 -10.29
CA VAL A 131 -8.81 -7.49 -10.66
C VAL A 131 -7.47 -8.18 -10.91
N LEU A 132 -7.07 -9.08 -10.00
CA LEU A 132 -5.83 -9.83 -10.11
C LEU A 132 -5.83 -10.75 -11.35
N ALA A 133 -6.94 -11.48 -11.62
CA ALA A 133 -7.10 -12.33 -12.79
C ALA A 133 -7.06 -11.57 -14.12
N GLN A 134 -7.49 -10.31 -14.12
CA GLN A 134 -7.39 -9.44 -15.29
C GLN A 134 -5.96 -8.92 -15.48
N ALA A 135 -5.34 -8.41 -14.42
CA ALA A 135 -4.01 -7.82 -14.47
C ALA A 135 -2.93 -8.84 -14.85
N VAL A 136 -3.05 -10.08 -14.38
CA VAL A 136 -2.07 -11.13 -14.65
C VAL A 136 -1.94 -11.48 -16.13
N ARG A 137 -2.94 -11.18 -16.96
CA ARG A 137 -2.89 -11.38 -18.40
C ARG A 137 -1.80 -10.55 -19.09
N ALA A 138 -1.33 -9.49 -18.44
CA ALA A 138 -0.19 -8.69 -18.91
C ALA A 138 1.16 -9.36 -18.65
N VAL A 139 1.20 -10.42 -17.83
CA VAL A 139 2.41 -11.12 -17.44
C VAL A 139 2.65 -12.31 -18.36
N ARG A 140 3.89 -12.50 -18.80
CA ARG A 140 4.26 -13.67 -19.60
C ARG A 140 4.17 -14.97 -18.76
N PRO A 141 4.06 -16.13 -19.42
CA PRO A 141 4.28 -17.42 -18.76
C PRO A 141 5.62 -17.45 -18.02
N GLY A 142 5.66 -18.10 -16.86
CA GLY A 142 6.83 -18.11 -15.99
C GLY A 142 7.13 -16.77 -15.28
N GLY A 143 6.30 -15.74 -15.48
CA GLY A 143 6.47 -14.45 -14.81
C GLY A 143 6.02 -14.44 -13.35
N LEU A 144 6.25 -13.32 -12.68
CA LEU A 144 6.05 -13.17 -11.24
C LEU A 144 4.79 -12.36 -10.93
N VAL A 145 4.13 -12.70 -9.83
CA VAL A 145 3.03 -11.92 -9.25
C VAL A 145 3.38 -11.66 -7.79
N ILE A 146 3.49 -10.38 -7.38
CA ILE A 146 3.97 -9.98 -6.06
C ILE A 146 3.09 -8.86 -5.52
N PHE A 147 2.39 -9.11 -4.41
CA PHE A 147 1.54 -8.11 -3.77
C PHE A 147 1.88 -7.94 -2.29
N VAL A 148 1.63 -6.72 -1.79
CA VAL A 148 1.73 -6.39 -0.38
C VAL A 148 0.42 -5.75 0.05
N GLU A 149 -0.25 -6.32 1.07
CA GLU A 149 -1.50 -5.76 1.59
C GLU A 149 -1.44 -5.58 3.10
N SER A 150 -2.14 -4.58 3.60
CA SER A 150 -2.24 -4.34 5.03
C SER A 150 -3.17 -5.35 5.70
N HIS A 151 -2.84 -5.77 6.93
CA HIS A 151 -3.73 -6.55 7.79
C HIS A 151 -4.01 -5.78 9.08
N MET A 152 -4.89 -4.80 8.99
CA MET A 152 -5.15 -3.87 10.10
C MET A 152 -5.88 -4.52 11.27
N ALA A 153 -6.73 -5.52 11.01
CA ALA A 153 -7.48 -6.24 12.02
C ALA A 153 -6.59 -6.92 13.08
N ALA A 154 -5.32 -7.22 12.76
CA ALA A 154 -4.39 -7.84 13.69
C ALA A 154 -4.17 -7.03 14.98
N LEU A 155 -4.28 -5.71 14.92
CA LEU A 155 -4.03 -4.82 16.06
C LEU A 155 -5.25 -4.61 16.96
N LEU A 156 -6.44 -5.03 16.55
CA LEU A 156 -7.67 -4.83 17.34
C LEU A 156 -7.70 -5.62 18.65
N ASN A 157 -6.78 -6.56 18.83
CA ASN A 157 -6.66 -7.37 20.05
C ASN A 157 -5.87 -6.67 21.18
N GLY A 158 -5.49 -5.40 21.02
CA GLY A 158 -4.84 -4.59 22.05
C GLY A 158 -3.34 -4.81 22.25
N GLN A 159 -2.68 -5.59 21.37
CA GLN A 159 -1.23 -5.85 21.44
C GLN A 159 -0.46 -4.98 20.42
N HIS A 160 -0.63 -3.67 20.49
CA HIS A 160 -0.04 -2.73 19.56
C HIS A 160 0.85 -1.67 20.22
N SER A 161 1.03 -1.77 21.54
CA SER A 161 1.99 -0.95 22.32
C SER A 161 2.44 -1.68 23.59
N THR A 162 3.66 -1.39 24.03
CA THR A 162 4.19 -1.91 25.29
C THR A 162 5.09 -0.82 25.90
N PRO A 163 4.76 -0.30 27.12
CA PRO A 163 3.50 -0.51 27.85
C PRO A 163 2.25 -0.12 27.06
N PHE A 164 1.07 -0.60 27.49
CA PHE A 164 -0.18 -0.26 26.83
C PHE A 164 -0.43 1.26 26.86
N SER A 165 -0.64 1.85 25.68
CA SER A 165 -1.00 3.25 25.50
C SER A 165 -2.47 3.37 25.11
N PRO A 166 -3.33 3.93 25.99
CA PRO A 166 -4.74 4.18 25.65
C PRO A 166 -4.89 5.12 24.45
N LEU A 167 -4.02 6.13 24.34
CA LEU A 167 -4.05 7.06 23.21
C LEU A 167 -3.77 6.35 21.88
N TYR A 168 -2.80 5.43 21.86
CA TYR A 168 -2.50 4.68 20.65
C TYR A 168 -3.58 3.64 20.32
N ASP A 169 -4.20 3.04 21.34
CA ASP A 169 -5.37 2.15 21.17
C ASP A 169 -6.54 2.89 20.49
N ASP A 170 -6.84 4.12 20.94
CA ASP A 170 -7.85 4.96 20.29
C ASP A 170 -7.54 5.22 18.81
N VAL A 171 -6.27 5.55 18.49
CA VAL A 171 -5.80 5.73 17.10
C VAL A 171 -6.01 4.48 16.27
N VAL A 172 -5.58 3.32 16.78
CA VAL A 172 -5.70 2.03 16.08
C VAL A 172 -7.17 1.69 15.82
N ARG A 173 -8.02 1.76 16.83
CA ARG A 173 -9.45 1.42 16.71
C ARG A 173 -10.17 2.34 15.77
N TRP A 174 -9.97 3.65 15.91
CA TRP A 174 -10.61 4.63 15.06
C TRP A 174 -10.20 4.46 13.59
N LYS A 175 -8.91 4.36 13.33
CA LYS A 175 -8.41 4.19 11.96
C LYS A 175 -8.91 2.90 11.33
N CYS A 176 -8.92 1.80 12.09
CA CYS A 176 -9.44 0.53 11.62
C CYS A 176 -10.95 0.62 11.28
N ALA A 177 -11.74 1.33 12.10
CA ALA A 177 -13.17 1.56 11.85
C ALA A 177 -13.40 2.37 10.57
N VAL A 178 -12.64 3.45 10.36
CA VAL A 178 -12.77 4.29 9.16
C VAL A 178 -12.39 3.51 7.90
N VAL A 179 -11.27 2.78 7.93
CA VAL A 179 -10.84 1.97 6.78
C VAL A 179 -11.83 0.83 6.50
N ALA A 180 -12.38 0.18 7.53
CA ALA A 180 -13.37 -0.90 7.38
C ALA A 180 -14.67 -0.46 6.69
N ALA A 181 -14.99 0.85 6.71
CA ALA A 181 -16.16 1.39 6.01
C ALA A 181 -15.99 1.40 4.48
N VAL A 182 -14.75 1.35 3.96
CA VAL A 182 -14.43 1.55 2.53
C VAL A 182 -13.44 0.54 1.95
N ALA A 183 -12.81 -0.29 2.79
CA ALA A 183 -11.77 -1.24 2.37
C ALA A 183 -11.76 -2.50 3.25
N ASP A 184 -11.09 -3.55 2.78
CA ASP A 184 -10.91 -4.78 3.54
C ASP A 184 -9.73 -4.68 4.51
N VAL A 185 -10.01 -4.53 5.80
CA VAL A 185 -8.99 -4.47 6.87
C VAL A 185 -8.27 -5.80 7.14
N GLU A 186 -8.74 -6.89 6.55
CA GLU A 186 -8.15 -8.22 6.62
C GLU A 186 -7.44 -8.64 5.33
N ALA A 187 -7.36 -7.76 4.34
CA ALA A 187 -6.84 -8.05 3.00
C ALA A 187 -5.50 -8.79 3.01
N GLY A 188 -4.59 -8.43 3.93
CA GLY A 188 -3.28 -9.08 4.03
C GLY A 188 -3.39 -10.61 4.21
N TYR A 189 -4.19 -11.09 5.15
CA TYR A 189 -4.33 -12.54 5.37
C TYR A 189 -5.22 -13.22 4.32
N ARG A 190 -6.07 -12.44 3.63
CA ARG A 190 -6.90 -12.94 2.51
C ARG A 190 -6.14 -13.07 1.20
N LEU A 191 -4.90 -12.58 1.08
CA LEU A 191 -4.09 -12.66 -0.15
C LEU A 191 -4.03 -14.08 -0.71
N ARG A 192 -3.86 -15.11 0.15
CA ARG A 192 -3.85 -16.49 -0.32
C ARG A 192 -5.16 -16.88 -1.01
N GLN A 193 -6.30 -16.51 -0.43
CA GLN A 193 -7.62 -16.77 -1.02
C GLN A 193 -7.79 -16.01 -2.34
N THR A 194 -7.35 -14.75 -2.37
CA THR A 194 -7.40 -13.88 -3.55
C THR A 194 -6.61 -14.45 -4.72
N PHE A 195 -5.37 -14.90 -4.48
CA PHE A 195 -4.54 -15.54 -5.51
C PHE A 195 -5.19 -16.81 -6.06
N VAL A 196 -5.63 -17.72 -5.20
CA VAL A 196 -6.26 -18.98 -5.61
C VAL A 196 -7.58 -18.73 -6.35
N ALA A 197 -8.42 -17.79 -5.87
CA ALA A 197 -9.65 -17.41 -6.54
C ALA A 197 -9.43 -16.72 -7.89
N ALA A 198 -8.28 -16.07 -8.08
CA ALA A 198 -7.84 -15.52 -9.36
C ALA A 198 -7.31 -16.59 -10.34
N GLY A 199 -7.25 -17.87 -9.94
CA GLY A 199 -6.70 -18.95 -10.75
C GLY A 199 -5.17 -19.04 -10.72
N LEU A 200 -4.52 -18.36 -9.78
CA LEU A 200 -3.06 -18.36 -9.63
C LEU A 200 -2.58 -19.51 -8.73
N PRO A 201 -1.30 -19.91 -8.82
CA PRO A 201 -0.68 -20.76 -7.81
C PRO A 201 -0.84 -20.17 -6.41
N ALA A 202 -0.95 -21.04 -5.39
CA ALA A 202 -0.97 -20.61 -4.02
C ALA A 202 0.34 -19.85 -3.71
N PRO A 203 0.27 -18.61 -3.18
CA PRO A 203 1.45 -17.78 -2.98
C PRO A 203 2.29 -18.26 -1.77
N HIS A 204 3.59 -17.97 -1.82
CA HIS A 204 4.39 -17.83 -0.62
C HIS A 204 3.99 -16.52 0.06
N MET A 205 4.03 -16.49 1.39
CA MET A 205 3.61 -15.32 2.15
C MET A 205 4.54 -15.09 3.35
N HIS A 206 4.71 -13.81 3.71
CA HIS A 206 5.27 -13.39 4.99
C HIS A 206 4.53 -12.15 5.51
N ALA A 207 4.64 -11.88 6.81
CA ALA A 207 4.11 -10.68 7.42
C ALA A 207 5.21 -9.97 8.21
N GLU A 208 5.27 -8.64 8.10
CA GLU A 208 6.17 -7.81 8.88
C GLU A 208 5.40 -6.63 9.47
N ALA A 209 5.78 -6.23 10.69
CA ALA A 209 5.27 -5.04 11.36
C ALA A 209 6.44 -4.14 11.76
N VAL A 210 6.27 -2.83 11.61
CA VAL A 210 7.22 -1.85 12.11
C VAL A 210 6.95 -1.62 13.59
N VAL A 211 8.00 -1.72 14.42
CA VAL A 211 7.95 -1.51 15.88
C VAL A 211 8.94 -0.41 16.22
N GLU A 212 8.46 0.69 16.74
CA GLU A 212 9.30 1.85 17.08
C GLU A 212 8.80 2.53 18.37
N GLY A 213 9.72 3.27 19.04
CA GLY A 213 9.41 3.97 20.30
C GLY A 213 10.32 5.16 20.60
N GLY A 214 11.37 5.40 19.80
CA GLY A 214 12.30 6.52 20.00
C GLY A 214 11.68 7.88 19.69
N ALA A 215 12.30 8.95 20.18
CA ALA A 215 11.85 10.34 19.98
C ALA A 215 11.78 10.74 18.49
N ASP A 216 12.61 10.12 17.64
CA ASP A 216 12.73 10.42 16.22
C ASP A 216 11.86 9.51 15.33
N SER A 217 11.01 8.66 15.93
CA SER A 217 10.13 7.76 15.17
C SER A 217 9.18 8.53 14.25
N LEU A 218 9.16 8.13 12.99
CA LEU A 218 8.23 8.66 11.99
C LEU A 218 6.80 8.15 12.17
N LEU A 219 6.60 7.09 12.97
CA LEU A 219 5.27 6.52 13.19
C LEU A 219 4.30 7.53 13.81
N TYR A 220 4.76 8.39 14.73
CA TYR A 220 3.87 9.37 15.36
C TYR A 220 3.28 10.34 14.34
N ARG A 221 4.15 10.89 13.47
CA ARG A 221 3.71 11.77 12.38
C ARG A 221 2.83 11.03 11.38
N TYR A 222 3.21 9.83 10.98
CA TYR A 222 2.41 9.00 10.07
C TYR A 222 1.01 8.72 10.62
N MET A 223 0.88 8.42 11.92
CA MET A 223 -0.41 8.20 12.55
C MET A 223 -1.25 9.47 12.54
N ALA A 224 -0.69 10.60 12.95
CA ALA A 224 -1.40 11.88 12.97
C ALA A 224 -1.86 12.31 11.57
N GLU A 225 -0.98 12.28 10.57
CA GLU A 225 -1.35 12.63 9.20
C GLU A 225 -2.33 11.64 8.57
N SER A 226 -2.25 10.34 8.92
CA SER A 226 -3.24 9.35 8.49
C SER A 226 -4.63 9.63 9.07
N ILE A 227 -4.72 9.96 10.37
CA ILE A 227 -6.00 10.34 10.99
C ILE A 227 -6.54 11.59 10.30
N ARG A 228 -5.70 12.60 10.10
CA ARG A 228 -6.09 13.88 9.48
C ARG A 228 -6.67 13.67 8.08
N SER A 229 -5.99 12.89 7.24
CA SER A 229 -6.46 12.63 5.88
C SER A 229 -7.78 11.85 5.83
N MET A 230 -8.09 11.12 6.89
CA MET A 230 -9.30 10.30 7.01
C MET A 230 -10.49 11.03 7.66
N LEU A 231 -10.32 12.24 8.21
CA LEU A 231 -11.42 12.99 8.86
C LEU A 231 -12.64 13.19 7.94
N PRO A 232 -12.50 13.57 6.65
CA PRO A 232 -13.66 13.71 5.77
C PRO A 232 -14.42 12.39 5.58
N MET A 233 -13.70 11.29 5.45
CA MET A 233 -14.28 9.95 5.32
C MET A 233 -14.99 9.53 6.61
N ALA A 234 -14.37 9.76 7.76
CA ALA A 234 -15.00 9.49 9.05
C ALA A 234 -16.31 10.26 9.22
N ALA A 235 -16.32 11.54 8.84
CA ALA A 235 -17.53 12.37 8.87
C ALA A 235 -18.63 11.81 7.95
N ALA A 236 -18.29 11.40 6.73
CA ALA A 236 -19.24 10.81 5.78
C ALA A 236 -19.86 9.50 6.31
N HIS A 237 -19.11 8.71 7.09
CA HIS A 237 -19.56 7.46 7.70
C HIS A 237 -20.00 7.62 9.16
N GLN A 238 -20.13 8.86 9.69
CA GLN A 238 -20.57 9.16 11.06
C GLN A 238 -19.69 8.51 12.14
N ILE A 239 -18.41 8.33 11.86
CA ILE A 239 -17.41 7.80 12.80
C ILE A 239 -16.83 8.97 13.60
N THR A 240 -17.09 8.99 14.90
CA THR A 240 -16.60 10.03 15.83
C THR A 240 -15.31 9.61 16.53
N GLY A 241 -14.62 10.54 17.20
CA GLY A 241 -13.43 10.26 18.03
C GLY A 241 -12.28 11.23 17.80
N PHE A 242 -11.97 11.57 16.57
CA PHE A 242 -10.97 12.58 16.23
C PHE A 242 -11.60 13.72 15.41
N ASP A 243 -11.05 14.91 15.60
CA ASP A 243 -11.35 16.12 14.86
C ASP A 243 -10.06 16.90 14.56
N GLU A 244 -10.14 18.00 13.83
CA GLU A 244 -8.96 18.82 13.45
C GLU A 244 -8.15 19.25 14.68
N THR A 245 -8.83 19.69 15.76
CA THR A 245 -8.18 20.17 16.99
C THR A 245 -7.40 19.07 17.70
N THR A 246 -7.97 17.87 17.81
CA THR A 246 -7.33 16.73 18.46
C THR A 246 -6.17 16.19 17.66
N VAL A 247 -6.26 16.23 16.32
CA VAL A 247 -5.22 15.76 15.41
C VAL A 247 -4.01 16.72 15.38
N ASP A 248 -4.22 18.03 15.52
CA ASP A 248 -3.13 19.01 15.54
C ASP A 248 -2.10 18.75 16.63
N THR A 249 -2.50 18.14 17.74
CA THR A 249 -1.61 17.80 18.85
C THR A 249 -1.23 16.32 18.91
N LEU A 250 -1.80 15.48 18.04
CA LEU A 250 -1.73 14.03 18.16
C LEU A 250 -0.30 13.49 18.05
N GLU A 251 0.50 13.98 17.08
CA GLU A 251 1.90 13.57 16.94
C GLU A 251 2.70 13.83 18.23
N ALA A 252 2.59 15.04 18.76
CA ALA A 252 3.33 15.43 19.97
C ALA A 252 2.88 14.62 21.19
N ARG A 253 1.58 14.34 21.33
CA ARG A 253 1.01 13.54 22.42
C ARG A 253 1.45 12.08 22.34
N LEU A 254 1.38 11.46 21.16
CA LEU A 254 1.85 10.08 20.96
C LEU A 254 3.35 9.96 21.28
N ARG A 255 4.15 10.90 20.77
CA ARG A 255 5.60 10.93 21.06
C ARG A 255 5.87 11.06 22.56
N ALA A 256 5.20 12.01 23.23
CA ALA A 256 5.38 12.22 24.67
C ALA A 256 4.98 10.98 25.49
N ASP A 257 3.87 10.34 25.17
CA ASP A 257 3.36 9.14 25.85
C ASP A 257 4.34 7.96 25.71
N VAL A 258 4.74 7.65 24.49
CA VAL A 258 5.61 6.50 24.20
C VAL A 258 7.03 6.72 24.72
N VAL A 259 7.62 7.91 24.53
CA VAL A 259 8.96 8.22 25.02
C VAL A 259 9.02 8.26 26.54
N ALA A 260 8.02 8.86 27.20
CA ALA A 260 7.99 8.92 28.66
C ALA A 260 7.85 7.55 29.32
N SER A 261 7.14 6.63 28.68
CA SER A 261 6.99 5.24 29.17
C SER A 261 8.21 4.35 28.85
N GLY A 262 9.16 4.81 28.03
CA GLY A 262 10.24 3.98 27.48
C GLY A 262 9.70 2.84 26.60
N GLY A 263 8.49 3.03 26.04
CA GLY A 263 7.74 2.01 25.33
C GLY A 263 7.98 1.96 23.82
N VAL A 264 7.17 1.11 23.20
CA VAL A 264 7.10 0.98 21.73
C VAL A 264 5.65 0.94 21.28
N ILE A 265 5.42 1.36 20.03
CA ILE A 265 4.17 1.13 19.30
C ILE A 265 4.43 0.25 18.08
N VAL A 266 3.42 -0.51 17.68
CA VAL A 266 3.46 -1.43 16.54
C VAL A 266 2.54 -0.89 15.45
N CYS A 267 3.08 -0.62 14.27
CA CYS A 267 2.26 -0.33 13.10
C CYS A 267 1.60 -1.61 12.59
N TRP A 268 0.44 -1.51 11.93
CA TRP A 268 -0.20 -2.69 11.37
C TRP A 268 0.73 -3.47 10.45
N PRO A 269 0.70 -4.81 10.59
CA PRO A 269 1.51 -5.63 9.71
C PRO A 269 1.07 -5.46 8.26
N ALA A 270 2.05 -5.41 7.39
CA ALA A 270 1.86 -5.60 5.98
C ALA A 270 2.24 -7.05 5.62
N VAL A 271 1.47 -7.66 4.74
CA VAL A 271 1.63 -9.05 4.32
C VAL A 271 2.07 -9.06 2.87
N GLY A 272 3.26 -9.59 2.62
CA GLY A 272 3.76 -9.87 1.28
C GLY A 272 3.29 -11.25 0.81
N ALA A 273 2.87 -11.34 -0.45
CA ALA A 273 2.49 -12.59 -1.10
C ALA A 273 3.03 -12.63 -2.52
N TRP A 274 3.58 -13.78 -2.95
CA TRP A 274 4.12 -13.93 -4.29
C TRP A 274 4.02 -15.36 -4.81
N CYS A 275 3.87 -15.45 -6.13
CA CYS A 275 3.97 -16.71 -6.87
C CYS A 275 4.63 -16.50 -8.22
N GLN A 276 5.08 -17.58 -8.83
CA GLN A 276 5.50 -17.63 -10.22
C GLN A 276 4.41 -18.32 -11.05
N LEU A 277 4.09 -17.75 -12.19
CA LEU A 277 3.15 -18.35 -13.13
C LEU A 277 3.73 -19.62 -13.75
N PRO A 278 2.89 -20.58 -14.15
CA PRO A 278 3.35 -21.73 -14.92
C PRO A 278 4.02 -21.29 -16.22
N GLU A 279 5.04 -22.04 -16.66
CA GLU A 279 5.58 -21.89 -18.01
C GLU A 279 4.53 -22.35 -19.04
N SER A 280 4.62 -21.83 -20.27
CA SER A 280 3.79 -22.36 -21.36
C SER A 280 4.14 -23.83 -21.61
N SER A 281 3.13 -24.66 -21.64
CA SER A 281 3.25 -26.06 -22.04
C SER A 281 3.64 -26.16 -23.51
#